data_f140008cf0246a0fc0b1fa274690dabd
#
_entry.id   f140008cf0246a0fc0b1fa274690dabd
#
_cell.length_a   1.000
_cell.length_b   1.000
_cell.length_c   1.000
_cell.angle_alpha   90.00
_cell.angle_beta   90.00
_cell.angle_gamma   90.00
#
_symmetry.space_group_name_H-M   'P 1'
#
loop_
_entity.id
_entity.type
_entity.pdbx_description
1 polymer ?
#
loop_
_entity_poly.entity_id
_entity_poly.type
_entity_poly.pdbx_seq_one_letter_code
_entity_poly.pdbx_strand_id
1 'polypeptide(L)'
;MSAAVASAFADDWELVVFDVGGDAAGALSLGRYHQDFEAFGGELQVYDIVNVFRPMSESAGKIITLMGEIEGFARQKVTGFVNNSNLLTCASADDLRRGYDVIKEASQLTGIPVAHTTGRREFLAEFLADGRDEKYTGSPIPLETYMHRSWEAFTREGF
;
A
#
# COMPACT_ATOMS: atom_id res chain seq x y z
N MET A 1 17.96 -16.80 -6.61
CA MET A 1 16.48 -16.87 -6.48
C MET A 1 16.17 -17.55 -5.16
N SER A 2 15.29 -16.98 -4.35
CA SER A 2 14.81 -17.70 -3.15
C SER A 2 13.88 -18.83 -3.61
N ALA A 3 14.09 -20.05 -3.15
CA ALA A 3 13.23 -21.19 -3.46
C ALA A 3 11.77 -20.94 -3.03
N ALA A 4 11.57 -20.15 -1.95
CA ALA A 4 10.25 -19.76 -1.46
C ALA A 4 9.47 -18.88 -2.44
N VAL A 5 10.13 -17.98 -3.19
CA VAL A 5 9.43 -17.16 -4.19
C VAL A 5 9.08 -18.00 -5.42
N ALA A 6 9.94 -18.94 -5.83
CA ALA A 6 9.66 -19.83 -6.94
C ALA A 6 8.47 -20.77 -6.65
N SER A 7 8.34 -21.27 -5.41
CA SER A 7 7.20 -22.13 -5.02
C SER A 7 5.86 -21.38 -5.04
N ALA A 8 5.87 -20.06 -4.81
CA ALA A 8 4.65 -19.26 -4.90
C ALA A 8 4.00 -19.27 -6.30
N PHE A 9 4.82 -19.48 -7.34
CA PHE A 9 4.33 -19.59 -8.71
C PHE A 9 4.08 -21.03 -9.19
N ALA A 10 4.64 -22.04 -8.47
CA ALA A 10 4.62 -23.42 -8.90
C ALA A 10 3.49 -24.27 -8.27
N ASP A 11 3.02 -23.86 -7.09
CA ASP A 11 2.04 -24.59 -6.32
C ASP A 11 0.62 -24.01 -6.57
N ASP A 12 -0.40 -24.84 -6.36
CA ASP A 12 -1.83 -24.45 -6.52
C ASP A 12 -2.33 -23.75 -5.26
N TRP A 13 -2.06 -22.45 -5.16
CA TRP A 13 -2.49 -21.61 -4.06
C TRP A 13 -3.82 -20.93 -4.38
N GLU A 14 -4.71 -20.86 -3.41
CA GLU A 14 -5.95 -20.06 -3.51
C GLU A 14 -5.64 -18.55 -3.57
N LEU A 15 -4.62 -18.11 -2.86
CA LEU A 15 -4.16 -16.72 -2.82
C LEU A 15 -2.68 -16.65 -2.49
N VAL A 16 -1.94 -15.83 -3.23
CA VAL A 16 -0.54 -15.46 -2.92
C VAL A 16 -0.44 -13.95 -2.77
N VAL A 17 0.21 -13.50 -1.70
CA VAL A 17 0.46 -12.09 -1.43
C VAL A 17 1.96 -11.84 -1.40
N PHE A 18 2.42 -10.91 -2.22
CA PHE A 18 3.80 -10.44 -2.22
C PHE A 18 3.88 -9.08 -1.51
N ASP A 19 4.57 -9.04 -0.36
CA ASP A 19 4.93 -7.78 0.31
C ASP A 19 6.26 -7.29 -0.26
N VAL A 20 6.23 -6.13 -0.92
CA VAL A 20 7.35 -5.59 -1.68
C VAL A 20 7.68 -4.19 -1.17
N GLY A 21 8.96 -3.91 -0.98
CA GLY A 21 9.40 -2.56 -0.62
C GLY A 21 8.99 -1.54 -1.67
N GLY A 22 8.41 -0.42 -1.22
CA GLY A 22 7.95 0.68 -2.07
C GLY A 22 9.09 1.57 -2.59
N ASP A 23 10.18 0.97 -3.04
CA ASP A 23 11.35 1.64 -3.60
C ASP A 23 11.88 0.92 -4.86
N ALA A 24 12.83 1.52 -5.55
CA ALA A 24 13.41 0.97 -6.76
C ALA A 24 14.04 -0.42 -6.57
N ALA A 25 14.61 -0.71 -5.40
CA ALA A 25 15.26 -2.01 -5.13
C ALA A 25 14.21 -3.12 -4.95
N GLY A 26 13.14 -2.86 -4.22
CA GLY A 26 12.00 -3.75 -4.09
C GLY A 26 11.35 -4.02 -5.44
N ALA A 27 11.04 -2.97 -6.18
CA ALA A 27 10.44 -3.03 -7.51
C ALA A 27 11.29 -3.84 -8.52
N LEU A 28 12.62 -3.64 -8.52
CA LEU A 28 13.54 -4.39 -9.38
C LEU A 28 13.53 -5.90 -9.06
N SER A 29 13.36 -6.24 -7.78
CA SER A 29 13.24 -7.64 -7.38
C SER A 29 12.00 -8.30 -7.96
N LEU A 30 10.88 -7.58 -8.02
CA LEU A 30 9.63 -8.03 -8.62
C LEU A 30 9.76 -8.19 -10.14
N GLY A 31 10.45 -7.27 -10.81
CA GLY A 31 10.65 -7.28 -12.26
C GLY A 31 11.33 -8.54 -12.82
N ARG A 32 12.03 -9.29 -11.97
CA ARG A 32 12.63 -10.59 -12.33
C ARG A 32 11.60 -11.69 -12.59
N TYR A 33 10.41 -11.55 -12.01
CA TYR A 33 9.30 -12.50 -12.11
C TYR A 33 8.19 -12.00 -13.05
N HIS A 34 8.50 -11.02 -13.88
CA HIS A 34 7.51 -10.41 -14.77
C HIS A 34 6.76 -11.46 -15.63
N GLN A 35 7.47 -12.44 -16.20
CA GLN A 35 6.85 -13.48 -17.01
C GLN A 35 5.94 -14.40 -16.21
N ASP A 36 6.32 -14.70 -14.95
CA ASP A 36 5.51 -15.51 -14.07
C ASP A 36 4.21 -14.76 -13.70
N PHE A 37 4.30 -13.45 -13.44
CA PHE A 37 3.12 -12.61 -13.19
C PHE A 37 2.21 -12.46 -14.39
N GLU A 38 2.75 -12.37 -15.61
CA GLU A 38 1.94 -12.29 -16.85
C GLU A 38 1.03 -13.51 -17.03
N ALA A 39 1.43 -14.67 -16.51
CA ALA A 39 0.64 -15.89 -16.60
C ALA A 39 -0.68 -15.81 -15.82
N PHE A 40 -0.77 -14.97 -14.79
CA PHE A 40 -2.00 -14.75 -14.01
C PHE A 40 -2.99 -13.80 -14.69
N GLY A 41 -2.56 -13.03 -15.67
CA GLY A 41 -3.42 -12.14 -16.45
C GLY A 41 -4.25 -11.20 -15.59
N GLY A 42 -5.57 -11.21 -15.76
CA GLY A 42 -6.50 -10.33 -15.04
C GLY A 42 -6.71 -10.66 -13.56
N GLU A 43 -6.15 -11.75 -13.04
CA GLU A 43 -6.22 -12.12 -11.61
C GLU A 43 -5.16 -11.40 -10.77
N LEU A 44 -4.10 -10.87 -11.43
CA LEU A 44 -3.07 -10.11 -10.73
C LEU A 44 -3.58 -8.74 -10.30
N GLN A 45 -3.49 -8.47 -9.01
CA GLN A 45 -3.73 -7.15 -8.42
C GLN A 45 -2.42 -6.57 -7.90
N VAL A 46 -2.11 -5.34 -8.29
CA VAL A 46 -0.92 -4.62 -7.84
C VAL A 46 -1.35 -3.34 -7.16
N TYR A 47 -1.17 -3.27 -5.85
CA TYR A 47 -1.59 -2.14 -5.05
C TYR A 47 -0.43 -1.22 -4.67
N ASP A 48 -0.59 0.07 -4.90
CA ASP A 48 0.27 1.09 -4.32
C ASP A 48 -0.28 1.49 -2.94
N ILE A 49 0.47 1.11 -1.89
CA ILE A 49 0.10 1.35 -0.50
C ILE A 49 0.62 2.73 -0.07
N VAL A 50 -0.26 3.72 -0.13
CA VAL A 50 0.09 5.12 0.07
C VAL A 50 -0.07 5.55 1.52
N ASN A 51 1.01 6.12 2.09
CA ASN A 51 0.97 6.89 3.32
C ASN A 51 1.47 8.30 3.04
N VAL A 52 0.56 9.29 3.06
CA VAL A 52 0.86 10.69 2.70
C VAL A 52 1.80 11.42 3.66
N PHE A 53 2.16 10.81 4.78
CA PHE A 53 3.17 11.32 5.71
C PHE A 53 4.58 10.82 5.40
N ARG A 54 4.74 9.99 4.37
CA ARG A 54 6.05 9.55 3.91
C ARG A 54 6.60 10.46 2.83
N PRO A 55 7.93 10.66 2.78
CA PRO A 55 8.57 11.34 1.67
C PRO A 55 8.13 10.75 0.33
N MET A 56 7.95 11.57 -0.68
CA MET A 56 7.51 11.22 -2.04
C MET A 56 6.05 10.75 -2.15
N SER A 57 5.23 10.86 -1.08
CA SER A 57 3.80 10.52 -1.11
C SER A 57 2.91 11.65 -0.59
N GLU A 58 3.46 12.86 -0.35
CA GLU A 58 2.74 13.98 0.28
C GLU A 58 1.78 14.70 -0.67
N SER A 59 1.86 14.42 -1.98
CA SER A 59 0.97 15.01 -3.00
C SER A 59 0.73 14.03 -4.14
N ALA A 60 -0.37 14.22 -4.85
CA ALA A 60 -0.74 13.40 -6.00
C ALA A 60 0.38 13.34 -7.06
N GLY A 61 1.02 14.48 -7.38
CA GLY A 61 2.11 14.51 -8.34
C GLY A 61 3.33 13.67 -7.93
N LYS A 62 3.68 13.67 -6.63
CA LYS A 62 4.78 12.83 -6.11
C LYS A 62 4.42 11.36 -6.13
N ILE A 63 3.20 11.00 -5.73
CA ILE A 63 2.68 9.62 -5.81
C ILE A 63 2.80 9.12 -7.26
N ILE A 64 2.31 9.88 -8.23
CA ILE A 64 2.34 9.49 -9.65
C ILE A 64 3.76 9.33 -10.16
N THR A 65 4.68 10.22 -9.75
CA THR A 65 6.09 10.13 -10.14
C THR A 65 6.74 8.85 -9.58
N LEU A 66 6.60 8.60 -8.28
CA LEU A 66 7.15 7.42 -7.63
C LEU A 66 6.54 6.13 -8.18
N MET A 67 5.22 6.11 -8.37
CA MET A 67 4.51 4.98 -8.98
C MET A 67 5.07 4.67 -10.38
N GLY A 68 5.31 5.69 -11.22
CA GLY A 68 5.88 5.50 -12.55
C GLY A 68 7.28 4.89 -12.53
N GLU A 69 8.12 5.28 -11.57
CA GLU A 69 9.43 4.67 -11.35
C GLU A 69 9.32 3.20 -10.93
N ILE A 70 8.44 2.92 -9.96
CA ILE A 70 8.18 1.57 -9.45
C ILE A 70 7.66 0.67 -10.57
N GLU A 71 6.68 1.11 -11.35
CA GLU A 71 6.14 0.38 -12.50
C GLU A 71 7.22 0.05 -13.54
N GLY A 72 8.12 1.00 -13.80
CA GLY A 72 9.24 0.80 -14.72
C GLY A 72 10.19 -0.32 -14.28
N PHE A 73 10.55 -0.37 -13.00
CA PHE A 73 11.42 -1.39 -12.43
C PHE A 73 10.71 -2.73 -12.20
N ALA A 74 9.48 -2.70 -11.69
CA ALA A 74 8.68 -3.90 -11.44
C ALA A 74 8.19 -4.57 -12.73
N ARG A 75 8.08 -3.80 -13.82
CA ARG A 75 7.46 -4.22 -15.08
C ARG A 75 6.03 -4.71 -14.89
N GLN A 76 5.35 -4.14 -13.89
CA GLN A 76 3.96 -4.38 -13.55
C GLN A 76 3.23 -3.05 -13.44
N LYS A 77 1.95 -3.04 -13.78
CA LYS A 77 1.12 -1.84 -13.65
C LYS A 77 0.35 -1.85 -12.33
N VAL A 78 0.33 -0.69 -11.67
CA VAL A 78 -0.52 -0.49 -10.50
C VAL A 78 -1.99 -0.56 -10.93
N THR A 79 -2.75 -1.40 -10.23
CA THR A 79 -4.18 -1.64 -10.51
C THR A 79 -5.09 -0.94 -9.50
N GLY A 80 -4.57 -0.48 -8.38
CA GLY A 80 -5.34 0.23 -7.36
C GLY A 80 -4.47 0.92 -6.32
N PHE A 81 -4.99 2.03 -5.79
CA PHE A 81 -4.41 2.70 -4.62
C PHE A 81 -5.03 2.17 -3.33
N VAL A 82 -4.22 2.15 -2.28
CA VAL A 82 -4.68 1.86 -0.91
C VAL A 82 -4.31 3.03 -0.02
N ASN A 83 -5.31 3.68 0.58
CA ASN A 83 -5.07 4.69 1.60
C ASN A 83 -4.68 4.02 2.93
N ASN A 84 -3.38 4.06 3.25
CA ASN A 84 -2.83 3.60 4.52
C ASN A 84 -2.13 4.76 5.26
N SER A 85 -2.73 5.95 5.20
CA SER A 85 -2.16 7.16 5.80
C SER A 85 -2.31 7.13 7.31
N ASN A 86 -1.18 7.09 8.01
CA ASN A 86 -1.16 7.06 9.47
C ASN A 86 0.17 7.55 10.03
N LEU A 87 0.16 8.01 11.28
CA LEU A 87 1.31 8.42 12.06
C LEU A 87 1.64 7.42 13.21
N LEU A 88 1.36 6.14 13.01
CA LEU A 88 1.61 5.05 13.97
C LEU A 88 0.90 5.29 15.32
N THR A 89 1.68 5.59 16.38
CA THR A 89 1.15 5.78 17.74
C THR A 89 0.27 7.02 17.90
N CYS A 90 0.45 8.03 17.02
CA CYS A 90 -0.33 9.26 17.00
C CYS A 90 -1.39 9.26 15.90
N ALA A 91 -1.73 8.08 15.35
CA ALA A 91 -2.70 7.97 14.27
C ALA A 91 -4.10 8.47 14.68
N SER A 92 -4.83 9.02 13.72
CA SER A 92 -6.17 9.56 13.89
C SER A 92 -7.00 9.39 12.61
N ALA A 93 -8.31 9.66 12.70
CA ALA A 93 -9.16 9.70 11.52
C ALA A 93 -8.78 10.85 10.56
N ASP A 94 -8.19 11.95 11.07
CA ASP A 94 -7.71 13.05 10.24
C ASP A 94 -6.57 12.65 9.31
N ASP A 95 -5.75 11.69 9.70
CA ASP A 95 -4.72 11.14 8.84
C ASP A 95 -5.33 10.46 7.60
N LEU A 96 -6.42 9.71 7.80
CA LEU A 96 -7.16 9.07 6.71
C LEU A 96 -7.85 10.11 5.82
N ARG A 97 -8.39 11.19 6.42
CA ARG A 97 -9.00 12.31 5.69
C ARG A 97 -7.99 12.98 4.77
N ARG A 98 -6.81 13.27 5.30
CA ARG A 98 -5.72 13.85 4.51
C ARG A 98 -5.26 12.90 3.38
N GLY A 99 -5.14 11.60 3.69
CA GLY A 99 -4.82 10.57 2.70
C GLY A 99 -5.87 10.52 1.58
N TYR A 100 -7.14 10.54 1.96
CA TYR A 100 -8.25 10.54 1.02
C TYR A 100 -8.16 11.70 0.01
N ASP A 101 -7.90 12.93 0.45
CA ASP A 101 -7.87 14.09 -0.42
C ASP A 101 -6.74 13.98 -1.47
N VAL A 102 -5.55 13.55 -1.05
CA VAL A 102 -4.37 13.39 -1.92
C VAL A 102 -4.55 12.22 -2.90
N ILE A 103 -5.03 11.06 -2.41
CA ILE A 103 -5.20 9.86 -3.22
C ILE A 103 -6.36 10.00 -4.20
N LYS A 104 -7.43 10.71 -3.82
CA LYS A 104 -8.51 11.08 -4.72
C LYS A 104 -7.99 11.86 -5.92
N GLU A 105 -7.14 12.86 -5.69
CA GLU A 105 -6.52 13.63 -6.77
C GLU A 105 -5.65 12.73 -7.66
N ALA A 106 -4.80 11.86 -7.06
CA ALA A 106 -3.99 10.90 -7.82
C ALA A 106 -4.87 9.95 -8.66
N SER A 107 -5.95 9.43 -8.09
CA SER A 107 -6.93 8.58 -8.79
C SER A 107 -7.60 9.30 -9.96
N GLN A 108 -7.97 10.56 -9.79
CA GLN A 108 -8.57 11.37 -10.85
C GLN A 108 -7.61 11.65 -12.01
N LEU A 109 -6.32 11.89 -11.70
CA LEU A 109 -5.30 12.17 -12.70
C LEU A 109 -4.86 10.93 -13.48
N THR A 110 -4.84 9.76 -12.84
CA THR A 110 -4.35 8.51 -13.44
C THR A 110 -5.45 7.61 -13.98
N GLY A 111 -6.68 7.76 -13.49
CA GLY A 111 -7.77 6.82 -13.73
C GLY A 111 -7.68 5.52 -12.92
N ILE A 112 -6.64 5.33 -12.10
CA ILE A 112 -6.47 4.16 -11.24
C ILE A 112 -7.45 4.26 -10.07
N PRO A 113 -8.24 3.21 -9.77
CA PRO A 113 -9.23 3.26 -8.70
C PRO A 113 -8.57 3.26 -7.31
N VAL A 114 -9.27 3.80 -6.32
CA VAL A 114 -8.96 3.55 -4.92
C VAL A 114 -9.60 2.22 -4.51
N ALA A 115 -8.77 1.20 -4.27
CA ALA A 115 -9.24 -0.12 -3.93
C ALA A 115 -9.65 -0.24 -2.47
N HIS A 116 -8.83 0.30 -1.57
CA HIS A 116 -9.03 0.15 -0.13
C HIS A 116 -8.63 1.40 0.65
N THR A 117 -9.25 1.55 1.84
CA THR A 117 -8.75 2.40 2.92
C THR A 117 -8.51 1.52 4.14
N THR A 118 -7.33 1.61 4.73
CA THR A 118 -6.90 0.78 5.86
C THR A 118 -6.62 1.64 7.08
N GLY A 119 -6.91 1.13 8.25
CA GLY A 119 -6.65 1.86 9.50
C GLY A 119 -7.14 1.09 10.72
N ARG A 120 -6.76 1.58 11.92
CA ARG A 120 -7.31 1.01 13.16
C ARG A 120 -8.83 1.17 13.15
N ARG A 121 -9.51 0.17 13.67
CA ARG A 121 -10.99 0.05 13.63
C ARG A 121 -11.71 1.33 14.04
N GLU A 122 -11.27 1.95 15.14
CA GLU A 122 -11.88 3.16 15.69
C GLU A 122 -11.76 4.36 14.74
N PHE A 123 -10.56 4.60 14.17
CA PHE A 123 -10.32 5.73 13.25
C PHE A 123 -10.95 5.50 11.88
N LEU A 124 -10.95 4.26 11.42
CA LEU A 124 -11.61 3.89 10.17
C LEU A 124 -13.13 4.09 10.28
N ALA A 125 -13.75 3.70 11.39
CA ALA A 125 -15.18 3.90 11.62
C ALA A 125 -15.55 5.39 11.66
N GLU A 126 -14.75 6.22 12.33
CA GLU A 126 -14.93 7.68 12.37
C GLU A 126 -14.79 8.29 10.97
N PHE A 127 -13.76 7.91 10.21
CA PHE A 127 -13.55 8.38 8.83
C PHE A 127 -14.73 8.02 7.92
N LEU A 128 -15.25 6.80 8.01
CA LEU A 128 -16.38 6.34 7.20
C LEU A 128 -17.69 7.06 7.54
N ALA A 129 -17.86 7.50 8.78
CA ALA A 129 -19.04 8.25 9.20
C ALA A 129 -19.16 9.65 8.55
N ASP A 130 -18.08 10.16 7.94
CA ASP A 130 -18.10 11.43 7.20
C ASP A 130 -18.97 11.38 5.91
N GLY A 131 -19.36 10.21 5.43
CA GLY A 131 -20.16 10.05 4.21
C GLY A 131 -19.42 10.50 2.93
N ARG A 132 -18.11 10.24 2.85
CA ARG A 132 -17.28 10.55 1.69
C ARG A 132 -17.65 9.68 0.50
N ASP A 133 -17.25 10.13 -0.71
CA ASP A 133 -17.53 9.41 -1.96
C ASP A 133 -16.85 8.02 -1.93
N GLU A 134 -17.66 6.97 -1.98
CA GLU A 134 -17.23 5.57 -1.94
C GLU A 134 -16.25 5.21 -3.07
N LYS A 135 -16.37 5.88 -4.22
CA LYS A 135 -15.45 5.71 -5.35
C LYS A 135 -13.98 5.98 -4.97
N TYR A 136 -13.75 6.90 -4.02
CA TYR A 136 -12.41 7.28 -3.57
C TYR A 136 -12.09 6.85 -2.14
N THR A 137 -13.01 6.16 -1.50
CA THR A 137 -12.80 5.52 -0.20
C THR A 137 -12.35 4.06 -0.39
N GLY A 138 -12.90 3.39 -1.38
CA GLY A 138 -12.69 1.96 -1.59
C GLY A 138 -13.25 1.09 -0.44
N SER A 139 -12.93 -0.19 -0.46
CA SER A 139 -13.35 -1.11 0.59
C SER A 139 -12.54 -0.91 1.88
N PRO A 140 -13.19 -0.75 3.05
CA PRO A 140 -12.48 -0.55 4.31
C PRO A 140 -11.85 -1.84 4.82
N ILE A 141 -10.57 -1.77 5.24
CA ILE A 141 -9.86 -2.89 5.87
C ILE A 141 -9.41 -2.47 7.27
N PRO A 142 -10.08 -2.93 8.34
CA PRO A 142 -9.64 -2.63 9.69
C PRO A 142 -8.35 -3.39 10.03
N LEU A 143 -7.40 -2.66 10.60
CA LEU A 143 -6.11 -3.20 11.01
C LEU A 143 -6.02 -3.29 12.54
N GLU A 144 -5.29 -4.30 13.00
CA GLU A 144 -4.89 -4.48 14.39
C GLU A 144 -3.36 -4.43 14.49
N THR A 145 -2.86 -3.89 15.58
CA THR A 145 -1.41 -3.80 15.80
C THR A 145 -0.93 -5.02 16.56
N TYR A 146 -0.18 -5.89 15.88
CA TYR A 146 0.39 -7.11 16.48
C TYR A 146 1.81 -6.93 17.01
N MET A 147 2.54 -5.92 16.52
CA MET A 147 3.91 -5.63 16.95
C MET A 147 3.97 -4.26 17.62
N HIS A 148 4.25 -4.25 18.91
CA HIS A 148 4.56 -3.04 19.65
C HIS A 148 6.09 -2.90 19.71
N ARG A 149 6.68 -2.00 18.92
CA ARG A 149 8.06 -1.55 19.15
C ARG A 149 8.05 -0.55 20.29
N SER A 150 8.27 -1.01 21.51
CA SER A 150 8.58 -0.11 22.61
C SER A 150 10.06 0.25 22.52
N TRP A 151 10.35 1.42 21.98
CA TRP A 151 11.72 1.99 22.00
C TRP A 151 12.24 2.16 23.42
N GLU A 152 11.36 2.27 24.41
CA GLU A 152 11.69 2.34 25.84
C GLU A 152 12.34 1.04 26.37
N ALA A 153 12.05 -0.11 25.77
CA ALA A 153 12.72 -1.35 26.13
C ALA A 153 14.20 -1.37 25.69
N PHE A 154 14.53 -0.69 24.57
CA PHE A 154 15.89 -0.60 24.05
C PHE A 154 16.79 0.38 24.84
N THR A 155 16.19 1.39 25.50
CA THR A 155 16.96 2.36 26.28
C THR A 155 17.22 1.91 27.72
N ARG A 156 16.60 0.83 28.20
CA ARG A 156 16.79 0.28 29.56
C ARG A 156 17.84 -0.83 29.65
N GLU A 157 18.21 -1.45 28.55
CA GLU A 157 19.35 -2.38 28.52
C GLU A 157 20.56 -1.59 28.02
N GLY A 158 21.21 -0.88 28.97
CA GLY A 158 22.34 -0.01 28.71
C GLY A 158 23.53 -0.73 28.04
N PHE A 159 24.14 -0.02 27.12
CA PHE A 159 25.54 -0.21 26.77
C PHE A 159 26.43 0.45 27.82
#